data_d6465a7c06cfc4810f55cc8a4c89d558
#
_entry.id   d6465a7c06cfc4810f55cc8a4c89d558
#
_cell.length_a   1.000
_cell.length_b   1.000
_cell.length_c   1.000
_cell.angle_alpha   90.00
_cell.angle_beta   90.00
_cell.angle_gamma   90.00
#
_symmetry.space_group_name_H-M   'P 1'
#
loop_
_entity.id
_entity.type
_entity.pdbx_description
1 polymer ?
#
loop_
_entity_poly.entity_id
_entity_poly.type
_entity_poly.pdbx_seq_one_letter_code
_entity_poly.pdbx_strand_id
1 'polypeptide(L)'
;TAASETQAEITDKGEVTKLGQYKGVEVTKQDTTVTEADLDQRIASILKANPEVTEITDRPAQKGDTVNIDYVGMKDGEAFDGGTAEGYDLELGSGVFIDGFEDGLIGANTGEERSLNLTFPEDYTNADLAGQAVVFDVTVNKIEEKKDAVLDDAFVQRVSDFSTVDEFKADTMETLQKEKEQSAAQQVEDDAFAAAVDNSEYSLNEAAVEQQYNNQLTYYENMFSSYGFTMESYAEMIGQTEDEFKETLHTAAENAIKQQLLIDAVAEKEGLTV
;
A
#
# COMPACT_ATOMS: atom_id res chain seq x y z
N THR A 1 23.40 22.62 -4.41
CA THR A 1 22.50 23.06 -5.48
C THR A 1 23.01 22.48 -6.80
N ALA A 2 22.72 21.21 -7.06
CA ALA A 2 22.80 20.67 -8.40
C ALA A 2 21.45 21.01 -9.07
N ALA A 3 21.49 21.90 -10.06
CA ALA A 3 20.38 22.12 -10.95
C ALA A 3 20.13 20.80 -11.70
N SER A 4 18.98 20.22 -11.54
CA SER A 4 18.45 19.19 -12.43
C SER A 4 18.38 19.81 -13.82
N GLU A 5 19.34 19.53 -14.69
CA GLU A 5 19.20 19.79 -16.11
C GLU A 5 18.06 18.90 -16.59
N THR A 6 16.92 19.50 -16.84
CA THR A 6 15.80 18.83 -17.51
C THR A 6 16.32 18.48 -18.90
N GLN A 7 16.67 17.22 -19.14
CA GLN A 7 17.02 16.76 -20.49
C GLN A 7 15.82 17.04 -21.40
N ALA A 8 16.10 17.63 -22.57
CA ALA A 8 15.04 17.86 -23.55
C ALA A 8 14.42 16.51 -23.96
N GLU A 9 13.09 16.45 -24.00
CA GLU A 9 12.37 15.25 -24.40
C GLU A 9 12.74 14.86 -25.84
N ILE A 10 13.10 13.59 -26.03
CA ILE A 10 13.36 13.04 -27.35
C ILE A 10 12.02 12.77 -28.02
N THR A 11 11.66 13.58 -28.98
CA THR A 11 10.37 13.52 -29.70
C THR A 11 10.30 12.40 -30.72
N ASP A 12 11.43 12.04 -31.34
CA ASP A 12 11.53 10.91 -32.26
C ASP A 12 11.68 9.61 -31.45
N LYS A 13 10.59 8.83 -31.37
CA LYS A 13 10.53 7.55 -30.66
C LYS A 13 10.83 6.34 -31.55
N GLY A 14 10.96 6.55 -32.86
CA GLY A 14 11.00 5.50 -33.87
C GLY A 14 9.70 5.39 -34.65
N GLU A 15 9.46 4.25 -35.29
CA GLU A 15 8.27 4.04 -36.12
C GLU A 15 7.72 2.61 -36.04
N VAL A 16 6.44 2.44 -36.34
CA VAL A 16 5.81 1.16 -36.61
C VAL A 16 6.17 0.74 -38.03
N THR A 17 7.08 -0.20 -38.21
CA THR A 17 7.51 -0.67 -39.55
C THR A 17 6.45 -1.54 -40.20
N LYS A 18 5.62 -2.21 -39.38
CA LYS A 18 4.48 -2.99 -39.89
C LYS A 18 3.38 -3.02 -38.82
N LEU A 19 2.27 -2.35 -39.14
CA LEU A 19 1.09 -2.40 -38.28
C LEU A 19 0.39 -3.75 -38.40
N GLY A 20 0.37 -4.48 -37.29
CA GLY A 20 -0.25 -5.80 -37.18
C GLY A 20 -1.76 -5.77 -37.03
N GLN A 21 -2.33 -6.87 -36.60
CA GLN A 21 -3.76 -6.97 -36.32
C GLN A 21 -4.06 -6.22 -35.00
N TYR A 22 -4.78 -5.13 -35.08
CA TYR A 22 -5.27 -4.33 -33.94
C TYR A 22 -6.80 -4.31 -33.83
N LYS A 23 -7.53 -4.80 -34.85
CA LYS A 23 -8.99 -4.97 -34.83
C LYS A 23 -9.34 -6.44 -34.78
N GLY A 24 -10.34 -6.82 -33.97
CA GLY A 24 -10.79 -8.19 -33.84
C GLY A 24 -9.72 -9.13 -33.24
N VAL A 25 -8.88 -8.59 -32.36
CA VAL A 25 -7.95 -9.38 -31.58
C VAL A 25 -8.74 -10.26 -30.63
N GLU A 26 -8.44 -11.58 -30.62
CA GLU A 26 -9.11 -12.54 -29.74
C GLU A 26 -8.34 -12.60 -28.42
N VAL A 27 -9.07 -12.38 -27.32
CA VAL A 27 -8.55 -12.47 -25.94
C VAL A 27 -9.48 -13.30 -25.09
N THR A 28 -8.95 -13.89 -24.04
CA THR A 28 -9.74 -14.73 -23.14
C THR A 28 -10.33 -13.86 -22.02
N LYS A 29 -11.67 -13.79 -21.96
CA LYS A 29 -12.35 -13.13 -20.86
C LYS A 29 -12.24 -13.99 -19.58
N GLN A 30 -11.87 -13.37 -18.47
CA GLN A 30 -11.85 -14.03 -17.16
C GLN A 30 -13.27 -14.38 -16.69
N ASP A 31 -13.39 -15.46 -15.91
CA ASP A 31 -14.64 -15.82 -15.25
C ASP A 31 -14.99 -14.76 -14.18
N THR A 32 -16.19 -14.22 -14.31
CA THR A 32 -16.71 -13.19 -13.40
C THR A 32 -17.73 -13.75 -12.39
N THR A 33 -17.87 -15.05 -12.31
CA THR A 33 -18.77 -15.69 -11.34
C THR A 33 -18.34 -15.35 -9.92
N VAL A 34 -19.27 -14.80 -9.13
CA VAL A 34 -19.08 -14.57 -7.69
C VAL A 34 -19.59 -15.80 -6.94
N THR A 35 -18.77 -16.31 -6.03
CA THR A 35 -19.10 -17.48 -5.21
C THR A 35 -19.46 -17.06 -3.78
N GLU A 36 -20.10 -17.97 -3.03
CA GLU A 36 -20.32 -17.78 -1.58
C GLU A 36 -18.99 -17.58 -0.82
N ALA A 37 -17.89 -18.21 -1.27
CA ALA A 37 -16.59 -18.03 -0.67
C ALA A 37 -16.06 -16.61 -0.86
N ASP A 38 -16.30 -15.96 -2.00
CA ASP A 38 -15.94 -14.56 -2.24
C ASP A 38 -16.73 -13.65 -1.30
N LEU A 39 -18.02 -13.92 -1.11
CA LEU A 39 -18.87 -13.20 -0.18
C LEU A 39 -18.38 -13.34 1.26
N ASP A 40 -18.11 -14.57 1.70
CA ASP A 40 -17.64 -14.86 3.05
C ASP A 40 -16.30 -14.17 3.32
N GLN A 41 -15.39 -14.18 2.36
CA GLN A 41 -14.09 -13.49 2.47
C GLN A 41 -14.27 -11.96 2.58
N ARG A 42 -15.15 -11.37 1.78
CA ARG A 42 -15.46 -9.93 1.83
C ARG A 42 -16.07 -9.57 3.19
N ILE A 43 -17.04 -10.34 3.66
CA ILE A 43 -17.68 -10.13 4.97
C ILE A 43 -16.66 -10.27 6.09
N ALA A 44 -15.80 -11.29 6.08
CA ALA A 44 -14.76 -11.45 7.08
C ALA A 44 -13.80 -10.24 7.11
N SER A 45 -13.46 -9.66 5.95
CA SER A 45 -12.66 -8.44 5.88
C SER A 45 -13.38 -7.24 6.47
N ILE A 46 -14.69 -7.10 6.22
CA ILE A 46 -15.52 -6.01 6.78
C ILE A 46 -15.64 -6.15 8.30
N LEU A 47 -15.87 -7.36 8.82
CA LEU A 47 -15.93 -7.63 10.26
C LEU A 47 -14.62 -7.27 10.95
N LYS A 48 -13.50 -7.69 10.37
CA LYS A 48 -12.15 -7.40 10.88
C LYS A 48 -11.83 -5.90 10.89
N ALA A 49 -12.29 -5.16 9.88
CA ALA A 49 -12.08 -3.72 9.79
C ALA A 49 -12.97 -2.92 10.75
N ASN A 50 -14.04 -3.54 11.28
CA ASN A 50 -15.05 -2.89 12.12
C ASN A 50 -15.29 -3.67 13.41
N PRO A 51 -14.29 -3.85 14.28
CA PRO A 51 -14.45 -4.59 15.54
C PRO A 51 -15.49 -3.94 16.43
N GLU A 52 -15.99 -4.69 17.41
CA GLU A 52 -16.68 -4.12 18.56
C GLU A 52 -15.66 -3.51 19.51
N VAL A 53 -15.83 -2.22 19.80
CA VAL A 53 -14.96 -1.49 20.73
C VAL A 53 -15.74 -1.20 22.00
N THR A 54 -15.22 -1.65 23.13
CA THR A 54 -15.82 -1.43 24.46
C THR A 54 -14.82 -0.71 25.36
N GLU A 55 -15.22 0.44 25.93
CA GLU A 55 -14.41 1.11 26.94
C GLU A 55 -14.38 0.30 28.24
N ILE A 56 -13.18 0.09 28.77
CA ILE A 56 -12.92 -0.68 30.00
C ILE A 56 -12.68 0.29 31.14
N THR A 57 -13.58 0.26 32.13
CA THR A 57 -13.52 1.12 33.32
C THR A 57 -13.44 0.35 34.63
N ASP A 58 -13.57 -0.98 34.60
CA ASP A 58 -13.72 -1.86 35.77
C ASP A 58 -12.53 -2.78 36.01
N ARG A 59 -11.54 -2.78 35.13
CA ARG A 59 -10.29 -3.53 35.25
C ARG A 59 -9.09 -2.77 34.70
N PRO A 60 -7.88 -3.12 35.10
CA PRO A 60 -6.66 -2.60 34.47
C PRO A 60 -6.46 -3.13 33.05
N ALA A 61 -5.60 -2.44 32.30
CA ALA A 61 -5.19 -2.78 30.94
C ALA A 61 -4.55 -4.16 30.87
N GLN A 62 -4.87 -4.91 29.84
CA GLN A 62 -4.36 -6.25 29.55
C GLN A 62 -3.74 -6.29 28.16
N LYS A 63 -2.96 -7.32 27.87
CA LYS A 63 -2.45 -7.57 26.53
C LYS A 63 -3.62 -7.77 25.55
N GLY A 64 -3.57 -7.08 24.41
CA GLY A 64 -4.64 -7.05 23.40
C GLY A 64 -5.61 -5.89 23.56
N ASP A 65 -5.62 -5.18 24.71
CA ASP A 65 -6.38 -3.94 24.84
C ASP A 65 -5.70 -2.81 24.05
N THR A 66 -6.49 -1.86 23.57
CA THR A 66 -6.00 -0.60 23.04
C THR A 66 -6.05 0.45 24.15
N VAL A 67 -4.92 1.04 24.49
CA VAL A 67 -4.83 2.14 25.44
C VAL A 67 -4.64 3.46 24.69
N ASN A 68 -5.44 4.46 25.02
CA ASN A 68 -5.19 5.83 24.59
C ASN A 68 -4.24 6.48 25.58
N ILE A 69 -3.09 6.96 25.12
CA ILE A 69 -2.01 7.43 25.98
C ILE A 69 -1.49 8.80 25.55
N ASP A 70 -1.03 9.56 26.53
CA ASP A 70 -0.10 10.67 26.33
C ASP A 70 1.28 10.20 26.80
N TYR A 71 2.33 10.50 26.08
CA TYR A 71 3.67 10.16 26.51
C TYR A 71 4.72 11.21 26.16
N VAL A 72 5.76 11.27 27.01
CA VAL A 72 6.95 12.10 26.81
C VAL A 72 8.19 11.25 27.06
N GLY A 73 8.97 11.02 26.02
CA GLY A 73 10.27 10.34 26.08
C GLY A 73 11.40 11.32 26.38
N MET A 74 12.21 10.98 27.36
CA MET A 74 13.33 11.78 27.82
C MET A 74 14.63 10.99 27.81
N LYS A 75 15.71 11.61 27.32
CA LYS A 75 17.09 11.13 27.44
C LYS A 75 17.87 12.12 28.29
N ASP A 76 18.52 11.67 29.32
CA ASP A 76 19.26 12.50 30.26
C ASP A 76 18.43 13.65 30.89
N GLY A 77 17.11 13.45 30.98
CA GLY A 77 16.15 14.42 31.53
C GLY A 77 15.66 15.46 30.53
N GLU A 78 16.03 15.39 29.25
CA GLU A 78 15.56 16.27 28.18
C GLU A 78 14.71 15.47 27.18
N ALA A 79 13.56 16.04 26.78
CA ALA A 79 12.70 15.44 25.78
C ALA A 79 13.41 15.36 24.43
N PHE A 80 13.26 14.23 23.70
CA PHE A 80 13.86 14.06 22.39
C PHE A 80 12.80 14.11 21.27
N ASP A 81 13.25 14.50 20.08
CA ASP A 81 12.39 14.60 18.91
C ASP A 81 11.77 13.24 18.55
N GLY A 82 10.43 13.24 18.30
CA GLY A 82 9.66 12.02 18.04
C GLY A 82 9.30 11.20 19.28
N GLY A 83 9.76 11.62 20.48
CA GLY A 83 9.47 10.95 21.76
C GLY A 83 8.18 11.40 22.45
N THR A 84 7.38 12.30 21.86
CA THR A 84 6.20 12.88 22.52
C THR A 84 4.97 12.76 21.64
N ALA A 85 3.86 12.31 22.21
CA ALA A 85 2.54 12.38 21.61
C ALA A 85 1.44 12.52 22.67
N GLU A 86 0.29 13.06 22.25
CA GLU A 86 -0.94 13.14 23.04
C GLU A 86 -2.06 12.39 22.31
N GLY A 87 -2.86 11.63 23.05
CA GLY A 87 -4.01 10.89 22.54
C GLY A 87 -3.66 9.77 21.59
N TYR A 88 -2.50 9.14 21.73
CA TYR A 88 -2.06 8.05 20.87
C TYR A 88 -2.74 6.74 21.25
N ASP A 89 -3.38 6.07 20.29
CA ASP A 89 -4.00 4.76 20.50
C ASP A 89 -2.96 3.64 20.24
N LEU A 90 -2.64 2.91 21.29
CA LEU A 90 -1.65 1.81 21.30
C LEU A 90 -2.31 0.50 21.66
N GLU A 91 -2.23 -0.51 20.78
CA GLU A 91 -2.61 -1.88 21.11
C GLU A 91 -1.48 -2.57 21.87
N LEU A 92 -1.75 -3.01 23.11
CA LEU A 92 -0.77 -3.67 23.97
C LEU A 92 -0.42 -5.07 23.46
N GLY A 93 0.82 -5.26 23.06
CA GLY A 93 1.33 -6.50 22.47
C GLY A 93 1.46 -6.44 20.95
N SER A 94 1.30 -5.26 20.35
CA SER A 94 1.48 -5.03 18.91
C SER A 94 2.96 -5.05 18.48
N GLY A 95 3.89 -4.72 19.39
CA GLY A 95 5.31 -4.58 19.09
C GLY A 95 5.68 -3.34 18.29
N VAL A 96 4.83 -2.31 18.29
CA VAL A 96 5.07 -1.05 17.57
C VAL A 96 6.09 -0.17 18.33
N PHE A 97 6.12 -0.27 19.65
CA PHE A 97 7.05 0.46 20.50
C PHE A 97 8.28 -0.39 20.85
N ILE A 98 9.32 0.26 21.38
CA ILE A 98 10.52 -0.41 21.87
C ILE A 98 10.19 -1.39 22.99
N ASP A 99 11.04 -2.42 23.13
CA ASP A 99 10.85 -3.49 24.10
C ASP A 99 10.62 -2.96 25.51
N GLY A 100 9.59 -3.49 26.18
CA GLY A 100 9.21 -3.14 27.53
C GLY A 100 8.24 -1.96 27.65
N PHE A 101 8.00 -1.18 26.59
CA PHE A 101 7.06 -0.05 26.65
C PHE A 101 5.63 -0.55 26.85
N GLU A 102 5.17 -1.43 25.97
CA GLU A 102 3.82 -1.99 26.02
C GLU A 102 3.62 -2.87 27.27
N ASP A 103 4.61 -3.69 27.60
CA ASP A 103 4.58 -4.53 28.81
C ASP A 103 4.51 -3.68 30.09
N GLY A 104 5.17 -2.52 30.10
CA GLY A 104 5.13 -1.58 31.20
C GLY A 104 3.76 -0.95 31.44
N LEU A 105 2.88 -0.96 30.44
CA LEU A 105 1.50 -0.45 30.53
C LEU A 105 0.48 -1.51 30.89
N ILE A 106 0.81 -2.81 30.79
CA ILE A 106 -0.06 -3.89 31.26
C ILE A 106 -0.28 -3.72 32.76
N GLY A 107 -1.54 -3.80 33.20
CA GLY A 107 -1.94 -3.59 34.58
C GLY A 107 -2.12 -2.14 34.99
N ALA A 108 -2.01 -1.15 34.06
CA ALA A 108 -2.34 0.24 34.31
C ALA A 108 -3.85 0.47 34.33
N ASN A 109 -4.30 1.42 35.14
CA ASN A 109 -5.69 1.87 35.17
C ASN A 109 -5.86 3.16 34.35
N THR A 110 -7.08 3.44 33.94
CA THR A 110 -7.43 4.74 33.34
C THR A 110 -7.07 5.88 34.32
N GLY A 111 -6.38 6.92 33.81
CA GLY A 111 -5.88 8.05 34.58
C GLY A 111 -4.55 7.79 35.31
N GLU A 112 -3.96 6.60 35.19
CA GLU A 112 -2.70 6.26 35.82
C GLU A 112 -1.51 6.82 35.03
N GLU A 113 -0.55 7.39 35.76
CA GLU A 113 0.75 7.82 35.22
C GLU A 113 1.82 6.78 35.54
N ARG A 114 2.65 6.47 34.56
CA ARG A 114 3.79 5.54 34.68
C ARG A 114 5.05 6.12 34.08
N SER A 115 6.17 5.93 34.80
CA SER A 115 7.51 6.21 34.28
C SER A 115 8.19 4.90 33.90
N LEU A 116 8.45 4.70 32.61
CA LEU A 116 9.04 3.50 32.05
C LEU A 116 10.51 3.76 31.74
N ASN A 117 11.40 2.99 32.42
CA ASN A 117 12.84 3.05 32.14
C ASN A 117 13.17 2.00 31.08
N LEU A 118 13.52 2.42 29.89
CA LEU A 118 13.70 1.59 28.71
C LEU A 118 15.05 1.85 28.04
N THR A 119 15.45 0.98 27.13
CA THR A 119 16.66 1.14 26.33
C THR A 119 16.31 0.90 24.87
N PHE A 120 16.70 1.82 23.98
CA PHE A 120 16.55 1.62 22.54
C PHE A 120 17.42 0.45 22.06
N PRO A 121 16.98 -0.34 21.07
CA PRO A 121 17.81 -1.36 20.42
C PRO A 121 19.13 -0.77 19.88
N GLU A 122 20.20 -1.59 19.83
CA GLU A 122 21.48 -1.12 19.29
C GLU A 122 21.45 -0.81 17.79
N ASP A 123 20.51 -1.45 17.06
CA ASP A 123 20.27 -1.30 15.63
C ASP A 123 19.13 -0.30 15.31
N TYR A 124 18.73 0.54 16.29
CA TYR A 124 17.70 1.53 16.06
C TYR A 124 18.12 2.53 14.99
N THR A 125 17.19 2.88 14.10
CA THR A 125 17.45 3.71 12.90
C THR A 125 18.00 5.10 13.23
N ASN A 126 17.61 5.68 14.37
CA ASN A 126 18.18 6.94 14.85
C ASN A 126 19.45 6.66 15.69
N ALA A 127 20.62 6.95 15.12
CA ALA A 127 21.92 6.71 15.75
C ALA A 127 22.12 7.45 17.09
N ASP A 128 21.44 8.57 17.33
CA ASP A 128 21.55 9.33 18.58
C ASP A 128 20.79 8.65 19.74
N LEU A 129 19.87 7.73 19.40
CA LEU A 129 19.05 6.97 20.33
C LEU A 129 19.47 5.50 20.42
N ALA A 130 20.13 4.94 19.42
CA ALA A 130 20.56 3.55 19.37
C ALA A 130 21.36 3.15 20.65
N GLY A 131 20.91 2.10 21.35
CA GLY A 131 21.51 1.63 22.60
C GLY A 131 21.36 2.57 23.80
N GLN A 132 20.62 3.68 23.68
CA GLN A 132 20.51 4.68 24.75
C GLN A 132 19.41 4.32 25.76
N ALA A 133 19.70 4.56 27.04
CA ALA A 133 18.70 4.50 28.08
C ALA A 133 17.83 5.76 28.06
N VAL A 134 16.52 5.58 28.17
CA VAL A 134 15.52 6.64 28.14
C VAL A 134 14.44 6.39 29.19
N VAL A 135 13.72 7.46 29.53
CA VAL A 135 12.56 7.39 30.40
C VAL A 135 11.36 7.89 29.62
N PHE A 136 10.30 7.11 29.60
CA PHE A 136 9.00 7.55 29.09
C PHE A 136 8.04 7.78 30.26
N ASP A 137 7.57 9.01 30.42
CA ASP A 137 6.45 9.31 31.27
C ASP A 137 5.17 9.19 30.44
N VAL A 138 4.29 8.29 30.87
CA VAL A 138 3.08 7.90 30.13
C VAL A 138 1.85 8.05 30.98
N THR A 139 0.81 8.73 30.46
CA THR A 139 -0.51 8.80 31.08
C THR A 139 -1.48 7.95 30.28
N VAL A 140 -2.22 7.05 30.94
CA VAL A 140 -3.26 6.24 30.32
C VAL A 140 -4.59 6.97 30.38
N ASN A 141 -5.05 7.51 29.27
CA ASN A 141 -6.29 8.32 29.19
C ASN A 141 -7.54 7.44 29.14
N LYS A 142 -7.48 6.31 28.39
CA LYS A 142 -8.59 5.40 28.18
C LYS A 142 -8.08 3.98 27.88
N ILE A 143 -8.88 2.99 28.22
CA ILE A 143 -8.62 1.58 27.89
C ILE A 143 -9.81 1.07 27.09
N GLU A 144 -9.56 0.44 25.95
CA GLU A 144 -10.57 -0.16 25.10
C GLU A 144 -10.24 -1.62 24.81
N GLU A 145 -11.25 -2.46 24.87
CA GLU A 145 -11.20 -3.84 24.39
C GLU A 145 -11.81 -3.91 22.99
N LYS A 146 -11.07 -4.44 22.04
CA LYS A 146 -11.56 -4.75 20.69
C LYS A 146 -11.91 -6.22 20.61
N LYS A 147 -13.15 -6.52 20.24
CA LYS A 147 -13.61 -7.89 19.97
C LYS A 147 -13.96 -8.04 18.51
N ASP A 148 -13.77 -9.24 17.98
CA ASP A 148 -14.25 -9.54 16.64
C ASP A 148 -15.75 -9.28 16.57
N ALA A 149 -16.15 -8.48 15.57
CA ALA A 149 -17.57 -8.21 15.35
C ALA A 149 -18.27 -9.48 14.85
N VAL A 150 -19.53 -9.63 15.24
CA VAL A 150 -20.42 -10.70 14.75
C VAL A 150 -21.33 -10.13 13.69
N LEU A 151 -21.51 -10.85 12.58
CA LEU A 151 -22.45 -10.45 11.53
C LEU A 151 -23.88 -10.65 12.00
N ASP A 152 -24.49 -9.58 12.47
CA ASP A 152 -25.89 -9.49 12.83
C ASP A 152 -26.51 -8.17 12.31
N ASP A 153 -27.81 -8.00 12.49
CA ASP A 153 -28.50 -6.81 12.02
C ASP A 153 -28.02 -5.53 12.73
N ALA A 154 -27.56 -5.62 13.97
CA ALA A 154 -27.03 -4.48 14.70
C ALA A 154 -25.67 -4.04 14.12
N PHE A 155 -24.81 -5.00 13.77
CA PHE A 155 -23.56 -4.74 13.07
C PHE A 155 -23.83 -4.07 11.72
N VAL A 156 -24.75 -4.65 10.92
CA VAL A 156 -25.10 -4.13 9.59
C VAL A 156 -25.57 -2.67 9.66
N GLN A 157 -26.47 -2.35 10.59
CA GLN A 157 -26.97 -0.98 10.81
C GLN A 157 -25.88 0.01 11.28
N ARG A 158 -24.82 -0.50 11.91
CA ARG A 158 -23.68 0.32 12.35
C ARG A 158 -22.74 0.68 11.21
N VAL A 159 -22.56 -0.23 10.22
CA VAL A 159 -21.54 -0.10 9.18
C VAL A 159 -22.09 0.23 7.80
N SER A 160 -23.40 0.23 7.63
CA SER A 160 -24.06 0.44 6.33
C SER A 160 -25.45 1.10 6.49
N ASP A 161 -26.09 1.41 5.36
CA ASP A 161 -27.46 1.93 5.31
C ASP A 161 -28.53 0.81 5.31
N PHE A 162 -28.11 -0.47 5.38
CA PHE A 162 -29.03 -1.61 5.38
C PHE A 162 -29.56 -1.92 6.78
N SER A 163 -30.71 -2.57 6.83
CA SER A 163 -31.36 -2.91 8.09
C SER A 163 -31.13 -4.35 8.54
N THR A 164 -30.81 -5.24 7.59
CA THR A 164 -30.68 -6.69 7.85
C THR A 164 -29.43 -7.28 7.21
N VAL A 165 -28.97 -8.40 7.76
CA VAL A 165 -27.85 -9.18 7.21
C VAL A 165 -28.15 -9.64 5.78
N ASP A 166 -29.38 -10.02 5.48
CA ASP A 166 -29.75 -10.51 4.14
C ASP A 166 -29.64 -9.40 3.07
N GLU A 167 -30.11 -8.18 3.37
CA GLU A 167 -29.95 -7.02 2.49
C GLU A 167 -28.48 -6.68 2.27
N PHE A 168 -27.70 -6.67 3.33
CA PHE A 168 -26.25 -6.40 3.27
C PHE A 168 -25.51 -7.45 2.43
N LYS A 169 -25.82 -8.74 2.61
CA LYS A 169 -25.22 -9.81 1.81
C LYS A 169 -25.59 -9.70 0.33
N ALA A 170 -26.87 -9.39 0.04
CA ALA A 170 -27.33 -9.24 -1.34
C ALA A 170 -26.62 -8.08 -2.05
N ASP A 171 -26.46 -6.93 -1.40
CA ASP A 171 -25.73 -5.77 -1.94
C ASP A 171 -24.23 -6.06 -2.09
N THR A 172 -23.64 -6.73 -1.11
CA THR A 172 -22.23 -7.15 -1.18
C THR A 172 -21.97 -8.09 -2.37
N MET A 173 -22.87 -9.04 -2.62
CA MET A 173 -22.79 -9.92 -3.81
C MET A 173 -22.91 -9.13 -5.11
N GLU A 174 -23.85 -8.18 -5.20
CA GLU A 174 -24.01 -7.33 -6.39
C GLU A 174 -22.76 -6.46 -6.62
N THR A 175 -22.20 -5.91 -5.55
CA THR A 175 -20.98 -5.11 -5.61
C THR A 175 -19.78 -5.94 -6.07
N LEU A 176 -19.58 -7.14 -5.51
CA LEU A 176 -18.54 -8.07 -5.95
C LEU A 176 -18.71 -8.48 -7.42
N GLN A 177 -19.94 -8.69 -7.88
CA GLN A 177 -20.23 -9.02 -9.27
C GLN A 177 -19.82 -7.87 -10.20
N LYS A 178 -20.18 -6.64 -9.86
CA LYS A 178 -19.77 -5.44 -10.62
C LYS A 178 -18.25 -5.25 -10.64
N GLU A 179 -17.58 -5.43 -9.50
CA GLU A 179 -16.13 -5.33 -9.39
C GLU A 179 -15.43 -6.38 -10.29
N LYS A 180 -15.87 -7.64 -10.25
CA LYS A 180 -15.32 -8.70 -11.11
C LYS A 180 -15.58 -8.43 -12.60
N GLU A 181 -16.77 -7.95 -12.96
CA GLU A 181 -17.11 -7.61 -14.33
C GLU A 181 -16.28 -6.44 -14.87
N GLN A 182 -16.08 -5.40 -14.05
CA GLN A 182 -15.24 -4.26 -14.40
C GLN A 182 -13.77 -4.67 -14.55
N SER A 183 -13.26 -5.47 -13.60
CA SER A 183 -11.89 -5.99 -13.67
C SER A 183 -11.67 -6.86 -14.91
N ALA A 184 -12.61 -7.76 -15.22
CA ALA A 184 -12.54 -8.61 -16.40
C ALA A 184 -12.67 -7.81 -17.71
N ALA A 185 -13.46 -6.73 -17.74
CA ALA A 185 -13.55 -5.86 -18.89
C ALA A 185 -12.24 -5.10 -19.12
N GLN A 186 -11.65 -4.53 -18.04
CA GLN A 186 -10.35 -3.88 -18.12
C GLN A 186 -9.26 -4.85 -18.57
N GLN A 187 -9.23 -6.07 -18.05
CA GLN A 187 -8.26 -7.09 -18.47
C GLN A 187 -8.39 -7.43 -19.98
N VAL A 188 -9.62 -7.50 -20.49
CA VAL A 188 -9.87 -7.73 -21.92
C VAL A 188 -9.29 -6.57 -22.76
N GLU A 189 -9.47 -5.32 -22.31
CA GLU A 189 -8.92 -4.14 -23.00
C GLU A 189 -7.39 -4.17 -22.96
N ASP A 190 -6.80 -4.44 -21.82
CA ASP A 190 -5.34 -4.51 -21.64
C ASP A 190 -4.72 -5.65 -22.45
N ASP A 191 -5.30 -6.85 -22.44
CA ASP A 191 -4.84 -8.01 -23.21
C ASP A 191 -4.98 -7.77 -24.73
N ALA A 192 -6.08 -7.15 -25.15
CA ALA A 192 -6.27 -6.81 -26.56
C ALA A 192 -5.27 -5.76 -27.05
N PHE A 193 -4.97 -4.77 -26.20
CA PHE A 193 -3.97 -3.76 -26.50
C PHE A 193 -2.55 -4.36 -26.53
N ALA A 194 -2.19 -5.18 -25.54
CA ALA A 194 -0.92 -5.89 -25.51
C ALA A 194 -0.72 -6.78 -26.74
N ALA A 195 -1.74 -7.56 -27.11
CA ALA A 195 -1.68 -8.38 -28.30
C ALA A 195 -1.59 -7.56 -29.60
N ALA A 196 -2.19 -6.37 -29.67
CA ALA A 196 -2.01 -5.47 -30.81
C ALA A 196 -0.58 -4.90 -30.91
N VAL A 197 0.04 -4.62 -29.73
CA VAL A 197 1.47 -4.26 -29.66
C VAL A 197 2.33 -5.41 -30.18
N ASP A 198 2.12 -6.62 -29.67
CA ASP A 198 2.91 -7.80 -30.03
C ASP A 198 2.74 -8.23 -31.50
N ASN A 199 1.59 -7.99 -32.09
CA ASN A 199 1.31 -8.28 -33.51
C ASN A 199 2.03 -7.33 -34.48
N SER A 200 2.55 -6.20 -33.98
CA SER A 200 3.17 -5.16 -34.80
C SER A 200 4.70 -5.21 -34.75
N GLU A 201 5.35 -4.71 -35.79
CA GLU A 201 6.82 -4.64 -35.88
C GLU A 201 7.26 -3.16 -35.77
N TYR A 202 8.34 -2.93 -35.02
CA TYR A 202 8.81 -1.60 -34.68
C TYR A 202 10.29 -1.42 -35.03
N SER A 203 10.66 -0.19 -35.36
CA SER A 203 12.03 0.30 -35.34
C SER A 203 12.14 1.39 -34.27
N LEU A 204 12.67 1.03 -33.10
CA LEU A 204 12.73 1.94 -31.96
C LEU A 204 13.93 2.88 -32.08
N ASN A 205 13.78 4.12 -31.61
CA ASN A 205 14.91 4.99 -31.34
C ASN A 205 15.51 4.63 -29.98
N GLU A 206 16.72 4.04 -29.99
CA GLU A 206 17.42 3.61 -28.77
C GLU A 206 17.57 4.76 -27.77
N ALA A 207 17.86 5.98 -28.23
CA ALA A 207 18.00 7.13 -27.34
C ALA A 207 16.67 7.49 -26.62
N ALA A 208 15.53 7.30 -27.28
CA ALA A 208 14.21 7.49 -26.65
C ALA A 208 13.91 6.41 -25.62
N VAL A 209 14.27 5.16 -25.91
CA VAL A 209 14.15 4.03 -24.95
C VAL A 209 15.00 4.29 -23.72
N GLU A 210 16.27 4.67 -23.91
CA GLU A 210 17.17 5.00 -22.81
C GLU A 210 16.69 6.20 -21.97
N GLN A 211 16.12 7.23 -22.63
CA GLN A 211 15.54 8.34 -21.88
C GLN A 211 14.36 7.89 -21.02
N GLN A 212 13.47 7.07 -21.60
CA GLN A 212 12.30 6.52 -20.88
C GLN A 212 12.74 5.63 -19.73
N TYR A 213 13.74 4.77 -19.94
CA TYR A 213 14.32 3.94 -18.87
C TYR A 213 14.90 4.78 -17.74
N ASN A 214 15.72 5.80 -18.07
CA ASN A 214 16.34 6.66 -17.08
C ASN A 214 15.29 7.46 -16.27
N ASN A 215 14.20 7.88 -16.90
CA ASN A 215 13.08 8.53 -16.23
C ASN A 215 12.40 7.59 -15.22
N GLN A 216 12.15 6.34 -15.62
CA GLN A 216 11.57 5.32 -14.74
C GLN A 216 12.53 4.98 -13.60
N LEU A 217 13.82 4.79 -13.89
CA LEU A 217 14.85 4.49 -12.90
C LEU A 217 14.90 5.59 -11.83
N THR A 218 14.99 6.85 -12.25
CA THR A 218 14.99 8.01 -11.33
C THR A 218 13.71 8.08 -10.50
N TYR A 219 12.56 7.79 -11.09
CA TYR A 219 11.29 7.75 -10.37
C TYR A 219 11.31 6.70 -9.26
N TYR A 220 11.75 5.47 -9.56
CA TYR A 220 11.82 4.39 -8.58
C TYR A 220 12.87 4.66 -7.50
N GLU A 221 14.06 5.19 -7.86
CA GLU A 221 15.09 5.58 -6.89
C GLU A 221 14.57 6.61 -5.88
N ASN A 222 13.89 7.66 -6.36
CA ASN A 222 13.29 8.66 -5.49
C ASN A 222 12.17 8.09 -4.61
N MET A 223 11.33 7.24 -5.18
CA MET A 223 10.24 6.59 -4.46
C MET A 223 10.79 5.69 -3.35
N PHE A 224 11.74 4.82 -3.66
CA PHE A 224 12.34 3.92 -2.67
C PHE A 224 13.07 4.69 -1.58
N SER A 225 13.85 5.72 -1.95
CA SER A 225 14.54 6.59 -0.99
C SER A 225 13.58 7.25 0.00
N SER A 226 12.39 7.66 -0.46
CA SER A 226 11.36 8.26 0.41
C SER A 226 10.80 7.30 1.47
N TYR A 227 10.88 5.99 1.20
CA TYR A 227 10.49 4.92 2.12
C TYR A 227 11.69 4.29 2.86
N GLY A 228 12.90 4.83 2.69
CA GLY A 228 14.12 4.32 3.32
C GLY A 228 14.69 3.06 2.68
N PHE A 229 14.27 2.71 1.46
CA PHE A 229 14.80 1.58 0.69
C PHE A 229 15.82 2.04 -0.35
N THR A 230 16.73 1.13 -0.69
CA THR A 230 17.57 1.22 -1.90
C THR A 230 16.97 0.38 -3.02
N MET A 231 17.40 0.58 -4.26
CA MET A 231 17.03 -0.27 -5.39
C MET A 231 17.37 -1.74 -5.12
N GLU A 232 18.57 -2.00 -4.59
CA GLU A 232 19.04 -3.34 -4.22
C GLU A 232 18.13 -4.00 -3.17
N SER A 233 17.85 -3.29 -2.06
CA SER A 233 17.02 -3.84 -0.98
C SER A 233 15.58 -4.11 -1.44
N TYR A 234 15.04 -3.29 -2.34
CA TYR A 234 13.72 -3.55 -2.92
C TYR A 234 13.74 -4.76 -3.86
N ALA A 235 14.74 -4.86 -4.74
CA ALA A 235 14.89 -6.00 -5.65
C ALA A 235 15.00 -7.32 -4.86
N GLU A 236 15.82 -7.36 -3.80
CA GLU A 236 15.92 -8.52 -2.91
C GLU A 236 14.58 -8.89 -2.25
N MET A 237 13.80 -7.90 -1.80
CA MET A 237 12.49 -8.10 -1.18
C MET A 237 11.49 -8.79 -2.13
N ILE A 238 11.59 -8.51 -3.45
CA ILE A 238 10.75 -9.16 -4.47
C ILE A 238 11.40 -10.41 -5.08
N GLY A 239 12.55 -10.86 -4.55
CA GLY A 239 13.24 -12.07 -4.98
C GLY A 239 14.04 -11.92 -6.28
N GLN A 240 14.45 -10.70 -6.63
CA GLN A 240 15.27 -10.39 -7.79
C GLN A 240 16.62 -9.81 -7.37
N THR A 241 17.58 -9.81 -8.28
CA THR A 241 18.79 -8.98 -8.17
C THR A 241 18.50 -7.56 -8.69
N GLU A 242 19.31 -6.59 -8.30
CA GLU A 242 19.20 -5.22 -8.81
C GLU A 242 19.31 -5.17 -10.36
N ASP A 243 20.20 -5.99 -10.93
CA ASP A 243 20.38 -6.05 -12.39
C ASP A 243 19.14 -6.63 -13.10
N GLU A 244 18.50 -7.68 -12.55
CA GLU A 244 17.26 -8.25 -13.09
C GLU A 244 16.11 -7.23 -12.99
N PHE A 245 16.05 -6.46 -11.91
CA PHE A 245 15.06 -5.41 -11.77
C PHE A 245 15.28 -4.27 -12.79
N LYS A 246 16.54 -3.86 -13.00
CA LYS A 246 16.90 -2.86 -14.04
C LYS A 246 16.56 -3.36 -15.45
N GLU A 247 16.80 -4.64 -15.75
CA GLU A 247 16.40 -5.23 -17.04
C GLU A 247 14.88 -5.22 -17.22
N THR A 248 14.13 -5.49 -16.14
CA THR A 248 12.67 -5.39 -16.14
C THR A 248 12.22 -3.95 -16.46
N LEU A 249 12.86 -2.94 -15.86
CA LEU A 249 12.57 -1.53 -16.13
C LEU A 249 12.92 -1.13 -17.57
N HIS A 250 14.02 -1.64 -18.11
CA HIS A 250 14.41 -1.38 -19.50
C HIS A 250 13.38 -1.98 -20.47
N THR A 251 12.97 -3.22 -20.24
CA THR A 251 11.91 -3.86 -21.01
C THR A 251 10.57 -3.11 -20.92
N ALA A 252 10.25 -2.59 -19.75
CA ALA A 252 9.04 -1.75 -19.56
C ALA A 252 9.15 -0.43 -20.33
N ALA A 253 10.34 0.18 -20.39
CA ALA A 253 10.58 1.39 -21.19
C ALA A 253 10.41 1.14 -22.70
N GLU A 254 10.97 0.05 -23.23
CA GLU A 254 10.74 -0.35 -24.62
C GLU A 254 9.25 -0.55 -24.92
N ASN A 255 8.54 -1.26 -24.05
CA ASN A 255 7.12 -1.51 -24.21
C ASN A 255 6.30 -0.21 -24.17
N ALA A 256 6.63 0.74 -23.30
CA ALA A 256 5.98 2.04 -23.27
C ALA A 256 6.14 2.81 -24.59
N ILE A 257 7.34 2.76 -25.19
CA ILE A 257 7.57 3.38 -26.51
C ILE A 257 6.78 2.66 -27.60
N LYS A 258 6.77 1.31 -27.64
CA LYS A 258 5.97 0.52 -28.59
C LYS A 258 4.48 0.84 -28.50
N GLN A 259 3.96 0.94 -27.28
CA GLN A 259 2.56 1.32 -27.03
C GLN A 259 2.21 2.69 -27.60
N GLN A 260 3.07 3.68 -27.34
CA GLN A 260 2.86 5.02 -27.89
C GLN A 260 2.88 5.03 -29.42
N LEU A 261 3.87 4.38 -30.02
CA LEU A 261 3.98 4.26 -31.48
C LEU A 261 2.77 3.54 -32.11
N LEU A 262 2.26 2.50 -31.44
CA LEU A 262 1.05 1.82 -31.90
C LEU A 262 -0.17 2.76 -31.86
N ILE A 263 -0.36 3.51 -30.77
CA ILE A 263 -1.46 4.47 -30.61
C ILE A 263 -1.40 5.48 -31.75
N ASP A 264 -0.23 6.08 -32.00
CA ASP A 264 -0.04 7.10 -33.05
C ASP A 264 -0.33 6.53 -34.46
N ALA A 265 0.19 5.32 -34.76
CA ALA A 265 -0.02 4.67 -36.03
C ALA A 265 -1.49 4.26 -36.27
N VAL A 266 -2.18 3.80 -35.23
CA VAL A 266 -3.61 3.47 -35.31
C VAL A 266 -4.45 4.74 -35.45
N ALA A 267 -4.12 5.80 -34.70
CA ALA A 267 -4.82 7.09 -34.79
C ALA A 267 -4.70 7.68 -36.16
N GLU A 268 -3.51 7.70 -36.77
CA GLU A 268 -3.30 8.17 -38.14
C GLU A 268 -4.13 7.35 -39.15
N LYS A 269 -4.08 6.01 -39.02
CA LYS A 269 -4.81 5.11 -39.94
C LYS A 269 -6.32 5.24 -39.85
N GLU A 270 -6.84 5.50 -38.65
CA GLU A 270 -8.28 5.66 -38.41
C GLU A 270 -8.75 7.12 -38.54
N GLY A 271 -7.83 8.07 -38.78
CA GLY A 271 -8.14 9.50 -38.88
C GLY A 271 -8.59 10.12 -37.57
N LEU A 272 -8.06 9.61 -36.43
CA LEU A 272 -8.32 10.13 -35.10
C LEU A 272 -7.27 11.19 -34.74
N THR A 273 -7.67 12.17 -33.94
CA THR A 273 -6.77 13.15 -33.32
C THR A 273 -6.41 12.64 -31.91
N VAL A 274 -5.15 12.48 -31.64
CA VAL A 274 -4.59 12.12 -30.33
C VAL A 274 -4.12 13.39 -29.62
#